data_eaa8785d79df5397d0699bf53bf00e66
#
_entry.id   eaa8785d79df5397d0699bf53bf00e66
#
_cell.length_a   1.000
_cell.length_b   1.000
_cell.length_c   1.000
_cell.angle_alpha   90.00
_cell.angle_beta   90.00
_cell.angle_gamma   90.00
#
_symmetry.space_group_name_H-M   'P 1'
#
loop_
_entity.id
_entity.type
_entity.pdbx_description
1 polymer ?
#
loop_
_entity_poly.entity_id
_entity_poly.type
_entity_poly.pdbx_seq_one_letter_code
_entity_poly.pdbx_strand_id
1 'polypeptide(L)'
;QLHHGVDPNCLQEAFNQHFSGVSAIEIAMMEQKIIYEDDNDITFEDVLKLCNVHARMFEDQVTGHSAVEIEQENHPVQVFKAENMAFRACINRINNIFKALEALNEDDPSRLDFTDGLKRQYQLLGQFEHHYTRKERVFFPLLEKYGYNAPPKVMWAKDDEIRDLFQAALKQVDLLRSKDFTERLATAKLAFADFEYEFKEMIFKEEAILINILAESLS
;
A
#
# COMPACT_ATOMS: atom_id res chain seq x y z
N GLN A 1 8.04 16.39 -15.44
CA GLN A 1 8.04 15.51 -16.62
C GLN A 1 7.03 14.38 -16.47
N LEU A 2 6.98 13.65 -15.34
CA LEU A 2 5.97 12.62 -15.07
C LEU A 2 4.53 13.16 -15.18
N HIS A 3 4.26 14.31 -14.59
CA HIS A 3 2.96 14.99 -14.65
C HIS A 3 2.57 15.47 -16.06
N HIS A 4 3.51 15.44 -17.01
CA HIS A 4 3.27 15.75 -18.42
C HIS A 4 3.19 14.49 -19.31
N GLY A 5 3.01 13.30 -18.72
CA GLY A 5 2.76 12.06 -19.44
C GLY A 5 3.99 11.38 -20.04
N VAL A 6 5.18 11.70 -19.57
CA VAL A 6 6.42 10.98 -19.96
C VAL A 6 6.43 9.61 -19.27
N ASP A 7 6.79 8.56 -20.03
CA ASP A 7 6.87 7.19 -19.51
C ASP A 7 7.86 7.12 -18.32
N PRO A 8 7.41 6.62 -17.15
CA PRO A 8 8.25 6.48 -15.96
C PRO A 8 9.54 5.70 -16.20
N ASN A 9 9.51 4.66 -17.04
CA ASN A 9 10.68 3.84 -17.34
C ASN A 9 11.76 4.63 -18.09
N CYS A 10 11.38 5.58 -18.94
CA CYS A 10 12.33 6.45 -19.64
C CYS A 10 13.00 7.48 -18.71
N LEU A 11 12.38 7.78 -17.59
CA LEU A 11 12.89 8.74 -16.62
C LEU A 11 13.76 8.10 -15.53
N GLN A 12 13.64 6.78 -15.32
CA GLN A 12 14.34 6.08 -14.24
C GLN A 12 15.86 6.21 -14.32
N GLU A 13 16.44 6.05 -15.50
CA GLU A 13 17.89 6.18 -15.67
C GLU A 13 18.38 7.62 -15.41
N ALA A 14 17.68 8.60 -15.93
CA ALA A 14 18.00 10.01 -15.68
C ALA A 14 17.79 10.38 -14.21
N PHE A 15 16.75 9.83 -13.59
CA PHE A 15 16.46 10.01 -12.18
C PHE A 15 17.58 9.44 -11.30
N ASN A 16 17.99 8.20 -11.53
CA ASN A 16 19.05 7.53 -10.78
C ASN A 16 20.40 8.25 -10.88
N GLN A 17 20.68 8.90 -12.03
CA GLN A 17 21.90 9.68 -12.20
C GLN A 17 21.91 11.00 -11.41
N HIS A 18 20.75 11.64 -11.24
CA HIS A 18 20.66 12.96 -10.61
C HIS A 18 20.27 12.91 -9.13
N PHE A 19 19.60 11.86 -8.69
CA PHE A 19 19.03 11.72 -7.34
C PHE A 19 19.62 10.54 -6.55
N SER A 20 20.76 9.99 -6.96
CA SER A 20 21.43 8.94 -6.19
C SER A 20 21.83 9.45 -4.80
N GLY A 21 21.35 8.77 -3.75
CA GLY A 21 21.66 9.11 -2.35
C GLY A 21 20.71 10.14 -1.72
N VAL A 22 19.58 10.46 -2.36
CA VAL A 22 18.53 11.31 -1.77
C VAL A 22 17.76 10.50 -0.72
N SER A 23 17.56 11.07 0.47
CA SER A 23 16.81 10.41 1.54
C SER A 23 15.29 10.46 1.31
N ALA A 24 14.56 9.56 1.97
CA ALA A 24 13.09 9.56 1.94
C ALA A 24 12.50 10.88 2.44
N ILE A 25 13.18 11.55 3.36
CA ILE A 25 12.79 12.87 3.90
C ILE A 25 12.95 13.95 2.84
N GLU A 26 14.08 13.99 2.12
CA GLU A 26 14.28 14.97 1.06
C GLU A 26 13.23 14.83 -0.05
N ILE A 27 12.84 13.59 -0.37
CA ILE A 27 11.77 13.29 -1.31
C ILE A 27 10.43 13.84 -0.79
N ALA A 28 10.08 13.54 0.46
CA ALA A 28 8.84 14.01 1.07
C ALA A 28 8.79 15.56 1.13
N MET A 29 9.92 16.21 1.38
CA MET A 29 10.01 17.67 1.37
C MET A 29 9.90 18.26 -0.04
N MET A 30 10.43 17.59 -1.07
CA MET A 30 10.25 17.99 -2.46
C MET A 30 8.78 17.86 -2.89
N GLU A 31 8.13 16.75 -2.59
CA GLU A 31 6.70 16.57 -2.87
C GLU A 31 5.86 17.62 -2.14
N GLN A 32 6.20 17.94 -0.89
CA GLN A 32 5.53 18.99 -0.13
C GLN A 32 5.65 20.35 -0.80
N LYS A 33 6.81 20.72 -1.32
CA LYS A 33 6.99 21.96 -2.07
C LYS A 33 6.12 21.98 -3.33
N ILE A 34 6.10 20.89 -4.09
CA ILE A 34 5.29 20.77 -5.31
C ILE A 34 3.80 20.97 -5.01
N ILE A 35 3.30 20.46 -3.88
CA ILE A 35 1.88 20.56 -3.51
C ILE A 35 1.50 21.98 -3.02
N TYR A 36 2.42 22.70 -2.38
CA TYR A 36 2.11 23.97 -1.69
C TYR A 36 2.69 25.21 -2.35
N GLU A 37 3.50 25.10 -3.41
CA GLU A 37 3.97 26.24 -4.18
C GLU A 37 2.90 26.70 -5.19
N ASP A 38 2.40 27.94 -5.02
CA ASP A 38 1.29 28.53 -5.80
C ASP A 38 1.56 28.69 -7.31
N ASP A 39 2.78 28.46 -7.78
CA ASP A 39 3.19 28.68 -9.17
C ASP A 39 3.21 27.39 -10.03
N ASN A 40 2.76 26.26 -9.49
CA ASN A 40 2.75 24.98 -10.21
C ASN A 40 1.35 24.62 -10.70
N ASP A 41 1.24 24.30 -12.01
CA ASP A 41 0.03 23.71 -12.62
C ASP A 41 -0.29 22.27 -12.11
N ILE A 42 0.44 21.78 -11.10
CA ILE A 42 0.32 20.43 -10.54
C ILE A 42 -0.63 20.46 -9.37
N THR A 43 -1.74 19.76 -9.49
CA THR A 43 -2.75 19.64 -8.44
C THR A 43 -2.42 18.50 -7.46
N PHE A 44 -3.03 18.55 -6.27
CA PHE A 44 -2.96 17.42 -5.31
C PHE A 44 -3.45 16.11 -5.93
N GLU A 45 -4.47 16.15 -6.79
CA GLU A 45 -5.00 14.98 -7.49
C GLU A 45 -3.97 14.39 -8.47
N ASP A 46 -3.17 15.23 -9.12
CA ASP A 46 -2.09 14.76 -10.01
C ASP A 46 -0.98 14.08 -9.21
N VAL A 47 -0.63 14.61 -8.04
CA VAL A 47 0.33 13.97 -7.13
C VAL A 47 -0.19 12.62 -6.64
N LEU A 48 -1.47 12.55 -6.28
CA LEU A 48 -2.12 11.32 -5.82
C LEU A 48 -2.12 10.22 -6.90
N LYS A 49 -2.43 10.57 -8.17
CA LYS A 49 -2.41 9.64 -9.30
C LYS A 49 -1.02 9.06 -9.57
N LEU A 50 0.02 9.85 -9.36
CA LEU A 50 1.41 9.44 -9.61
C LEU A 50 2.13 8.94 -8.36
N CYS A 51 1.45 8.88 -7.22
CA CYS A 51 2.04 8.50 -5.94
C CYS A 51 2.78 7.13 -5.99
N ASN A 52 2.19 6.12 -6.65
CA ASN A 52 2.82 4.81 -6.80
C ASN A 52 4.01 4.84 -7.74
N VAL A 53 3.96 5.67 -8.78
CA VAL A 53 5.08 5.87 -9.72
C VAL A 53 6.25 6.55 -9.01
N HIS A 54 5.97 7.59 -8.23
CA HIS A 54 6.98 8.26 -7.41
C HIS A 54 7.65 7.29 -6.44
N ALA A 55 6.84 6.50 -5.69
CA ALA A 55 7.36 5.54 -4.73
C ALA A 55 8.33 4.53 -5.38
N ARG A 56 7.99 4.01 -6.56
CA ARG A 56 8.83 3.06 -7.30
C ARG A 56 10.13 3.69 -7.82
N MET A 57 10.08 4.93 -8.30
CA MET A 57 11.29 5.64 -8.74
C MET A 57 12.31 5.79 -7.62
N PHE A 58 11.84 5.82 -6.36
CA PHE A 58 12.69 5.93 -5.18
C PHE A 58 13.06 4.59 -4.55
N GLU A 59 12.47 3.47 -4.98
CA GLU A 59 12.69 2.15 -4.40
C GLU A 59 14.18 1.77 -4.32
N ASP A 60 14.90 1.94 -5.43
CA ASP A 60 16.33 1.63 -5.51
C ASP A 60 17.21 2.60 -4.68
N GLN A 61 16.72 3.80 -4.39
CA GLN A 61 17.45 4.81 -3.64
C GLN A 61 17.26 4.65 -2.13
N VAL A 62 16.06 4.25 -1.72
CA VAL A 62 15.69 4.08 -0.30
C VAL A 62 16.20 2.78 0.28
N THR A 63 16.32 1.71 -0.51
CA THR A 63 16.85 0.41 -0.07
C THR A 63 18.34 0.46 0.32
N GLY A 64 19.07 1.49 -0.10
CA GLY A 64 20.48 1.69 0.27
C GLY A 64 20.70 2.26 1.68
N HIS A 65 19.68 2.83 2.31
CA HIS A 65 19.75 3.33 3.68
C HIS A 65 18.92 2.37 4.55
N SER A 66 19.61 1.50 5.28
CA SER A 66 18.99 0.52 6.18
C SER A 66 17.88 1.17 6.99
N ALA A 67 16.68 0.61 6.87
CA ALA A 67 15.62 0.90 7.82
C ALA A 67 16.23 0.90 9.22
N VAL A 68 16.06 1.99 9.97
CA VAL A 68 16.59 2.09 11.33
C VAL A 68 16.25 0.79 12.06
N GLU A 69 17.26 -0.01 12.36
CA GLU A 69 17.11 -1.21 13.17
C GLU A 69 16.82 -0.74 14.61
N ILE A 70 15.55 -0.55 14.89
CA ILE A 70 15.11 -0.30 16.25
C ILE A 70 15.08 -1.67 16.94
N GLU A 71 16.13 -2.01 17.66
CA GLU A 71 16.27 -3.30 18.36
C GLU A 71 15.30 -3.45 19.56
N GLN A 72 14.62 -2.37 19.95
CA GLN A 72 13.76 -2.38 21.13
C GLN A 72 12.47 -3.16 20.86
N GLU A 73 12.27 -4.29 21.54
CA GLU A 73 11.03 -5.05 21.54
C GLU A 73 9.84 -4.15 21.90
N ASN A 74 8.71 -4.32 21.21
CA ASN A 74 7.47 -3.54 21.38
C ASN A 74 7.58 -2.04 21.02
N HIS A 75 8.64 -1.61 20.36
CA HIS A 75 8.67 -0.26 19.80
C HIS A 75 7.56 -0.11 18.74
N PRO A 76 6.80 1.01 18.69
CA PRO A 76 5.68 1.18 17.75
C PRO A 76 6.03 0.89 16.30
N VAL A 77 7.22 1.27 15.86
CA VAL A 77 7.73 0.99 14.51
C VAL A 77 7.91 -0.52 14.27
N GLN A 78 8.40 -1.29 15.24
CA GLN A 78 8.56 -2.72 15.13
C GLN A 78 7.20 -3.43 15.05
N VAL A 79 6.24 -3.01 15.87
CA VAL A 79 4.86 -3.52 15.81
C VAL A 79 4.28 -3.26 14.42
N PHE A 80 4.47 -2.06 13.88
CA PHE A 80 3.96 -1.66 12.57
C PHE A 80 4.56 -2.50 11.44
N LYS A 81 5.89 -2.73 11.45
CA LYS A 81 6.57 -3.63 10.49
C LYS A 81 6.09 -5.08 10.61
N ALA A 82 5.90 -5.59 11.83
CA ALA A 82 5.42 -6.95 12.05
C ALA A 82 3.98 -7.16 11.52
N GLU A 83 3.13 -6.15 11.66
CA GLU A 83 1.78 -6.16 11.08
C GLU A 83 1.84 -6.19 9.55
N ASN A 84 2.67 -5.38 8.91
CA ASN A 84 2.88 -5.38 7.47
C ASN A 84 3.35 -6.76 6.97
N MET A 85 4.24 -7.41 7.70
CA MET A 85 4.68 -8.79 7.39
C MET A 85 3.51 -9.77 7.49
N ALA A 86 2.67 -9.65 8.52
CA ALA A 86 1.49 -10.49 8.69
C ALA A 86 0.46 -10.28 7.57
N PHE A 87 0.27 -9.06 7.10
CA PHE A 87 -0.60 -8.74 5.96
C PHE A 87 -0.08 -9.35 4.65
N ARG A 88 1.23 -9.24 4.37
CA ARG A 88 1.85 -9.91 3.21
C ARG A 88 1.61 -11.43 3.25
N ALA A 89 1.77 -12.04 4.42
CA ALA A 89 1.51 -13.47 4.59
C ALA A 89 0.02 -13.83 4.38
N CYS A 90 -0.90 -12.96 4.81
CA CYS A 90 -2.33 -13.14 4.58
C CYS A 90 -2.69 -13.04 3.09
N ILE A 91 -2.17 -12.05 2.37
CA ILE A 91 -2.30 -11.90 0.92
C ILE A 91 -1.83 -13.17 0.18
N ASN A 92 -0.67 -13.69 0.54
CA ASN A 92 -0.16 -14.92 -0.06
C ASN A 92 -1.09 -16.12 0.16
N ARG A 93 -1.70 -16.23 1.35
CA ARG A 93 -2.70 -17.29 1.62
C ARG A 93 -3.96 -17.11 0.78
N ILE A 94 -4.47 -15.89 0.63
CA ILE A 94 -5.62 -15.58 -0.23
C ILE A 94 -5.32 -15.98 -1.68
N ASN A 95 -4.18 -15.59 -2.22
CA ASN A 95 -3.77 -15.95 -3.58
C ASN A 95 -3.66 -17.48 -3.78
N ASN A 96 -3.16 -18.21 -2.77
CA ASN A 96 -3.10 -19.67 -2.83
C ASN A 96 -4.50 -20.31 -2.79
N ILE A 97 -5.44 -19.75 -2.05
CA ILE A 97 -6.83 -20.22 -2.04
C ILE A 97 -7.49 -19.94 -3.40
N PHE A 98 -7.29 -18.78 -4.01
CA PHE A 98 -7.78 -18.51 -5.37
C PHE A 98 -7.25 -19.51 -6.39
N LYS A 99 -5.94 -19.82 -6.34
CA LYS A 99 -5.34 -20.84 -7.22
C LYS A 99 -5.94 -22.23 -6.99
N ALA A 100 -6.22 -22.59 -5.73
CA ALA A 100 -6.87 -23.87 -5.42
C ALA A 100 -8.31 -23.91 -5.96
N LEU A 101 -9.09 -22.82 -5.79
CA LEU A 101 -10.44 -22.70 -6.31
C LEU A 101 -10.50 -22.78 -7.85
N GLU A 102 -9.52 -22.19 -8.56
CA GLU A 102 -9.40 -22.28 -10.02
C GLU A 102 -9.14 -23.72 -10.52
N ALA A 103 -8.51 -24.56 -9.70
CA ALA A 103 -8.22 -25.94 -10.06
C ALA A 103 -9.39 -26.90 -9.81
N LEU A 104 -10.46 -26.46 -9.13
CA LEU A 104 -11.63 -27.27 -8.83
C LEU A 104 -12.66 -27.22 -9.95
N ASN A 105 -13.33 -28.35 -10.19
CA ASN A 105 -14.51 -28.38 -11.04
C ASN A 105 -15.68 -27.66 -10.37
N GLU A 106 -16.64 -27.21 -11.18
CA GLU A 106 -17.78 -26.42 -10.71
C GLU A 106 -18.65 -27.15 -9.66
N ASP A 107 -18.73 -28.46 -9.74
CA ASP A 107 -19.50 -29.32 -8.83
C ASP A 107 -18.67 -29.90 -7.66
N ASP A 108 -17.41 -29.52 -7.51
CA ASP A 108 -16.55 -30.07 -6.46
C ASP A 108 -17.01 -29.58 -5.08
N PRO A 109 -17.32 -30.51 -4.15
CA PRO A 109 -17.80 -30.14 -2.81
C PRO A 109 -16.79 -29.36 -1.98
N SER A 110 -15.48 -29.54 -2.21
CA SER A 110 -14.40 -28.82 -1.52
C SER A 110 -14.43 -27.32 -1.77
N ARG A 111 -15.11 -26.88 -2.83
CA ARG A 111 -15.29 -25.47 -3.17
C ARG A 111 -15.85 -24.65 -2.01
N LEU A 112 -16.79 -25.21 -1.25
CA LEU A 112 -17.37 -24.51 -0.10
C LEU A 112 -16.35 -24.29 1.02
N ASP A 113 -15.53 -25.30 1.30
CA ASP A 113 -14.49 -25.22 2.33
C ASP A 113 -13.43 -24.19 1.98
N PHE A 114 -12.99 -24.15 0.73
CA PHE A 114 -12.05 -23.13 0.25
C PHE A 114 -12.67 -21.72 0.26
N THR A 115 -13.94 -21.58 -0.11
CA THR A 115 -14.64 -20.28 -0.02
C THR A 115 -14.75 -19.80 1.44
N ASP A 116 -15.01 -20.69 2.38
CA ASP A 116 -15.02 -20.34 3.80
C ASP A 116 -13.62 -20.04 4.32
N GLY A 117 -12.62 -20.76 3.82
CA GLY A 117 -11.21 -20.45 4.05
C GLY A 117 -10.85 -19.04 3.57
N LEU A 118 -11.29 -18.69 2.37
CA LEU A 118 -11.09 -17.36 1.78
C LEU A 118 -11.72 -16.27 2.66
N LYS A 119 -12.98 -16.43 3.08
CA LYS A 119 -13.67 -15.50 3.98
C LYS A 119 -12.92 -15.28 5.29
N ARG A 120 -12.40 -16.35 5.89
CA ARG A 120 -11.58 -16.25 7.11
C ARG A 120 -10.31 -15.44 6.87
N GLN A 121 -9.64 -15.61 5.71
CA GLN A 121 -8.45 -14.81 5.39
C GLN A 121 -8.81 -13.33 5.18
N TYR A 122 -9.94 -13.02 4.54
CA TYR A 122 -10.41 -11.63 4.42
C TYR A 122 -10.73 -11.01 5.77
N GLN A 123 -11.32 -11.75 6.70
CA GLN A 123 -11.54 -11.26 8.08
C GLN A 123 -10.25 -10.96 8.82
N LEU A 124 -9.20 -11.78 8.62
CA LEU A 124 -7.88 -11.53 9.17
C LEU A 124 -7.21 -10.32 8.50
N LEU A 125 -7.26 -10.25 7.17
CA LEU A 125 -6.71 -9.13 6.42
C LEU A 125 -7.39 -7.81 6.78
N GLY A 126 -8.70 -7.82 7.03
CA GLY A 126 -9.49 -6.65 7.44
C GLY A 126 -9.02 -6.00 8.74
N GLN A 127 -8.12 -6.64 9.51
CA GLN A 127 -7.48 -6.02 10.67
C GLN A 127 -6.56 -4.84 10.27
N PHE A 128 -6.26 -4.67 8.98
CA PHE A 128 -5.54 -3.49 8.50
C PHE A 128 -6.26 -2.17 8.86
N GLU A 129 -7.57 -2.19 9.08
CA GLU A 129 -8.32 -1.03 9.56
C GLU A 129 -7.80 -0.48 10.90
N HIS A 130 -7.41 -1.37 11.81
CA HIS A 130 -6.81 -0.94 13.08
C HIS A 130 -5.40 -0.38 12.89
N HIS A 131 -4.65 -0.95 11.96
CA HIS A 131 -3.33 -0.49 11.56
C HIS A 131 -3.42 0.93 10.95
N TYR A 132 -4.33 1.15 10.01
CA TYR A 132 -4.57 2.46 9.38
C TYR A 132 -5.09 3.48 10.40
N THR A 133 -6.03 3.09 11.26
CA THR A 133 -6.51 3.99 12.32
C THR A 133 -5.37 4.46 13.24
N ARG A 134 -4.42 3.60 13.59
CA ARG A 134 -3.25 4.02 14.38
C ARG A 134 -2.31 4.92 13.58
N LYS A 135 -2.05 4.61 12.32
CA LYS A 135 -1.28 5.45 11.41
C LYS A 135 -1.87 6.86 11.34
N GLU A 136 -3.15 6.96 11.06
CA GLU A 136 -3.88 8.23 10.89
C GLU A 136 -3.99 9.04 12.20
N ARG A 137 -4.19 8.37 13.33
CA ARG A 137 -4.44 9.07 14.62
C ARG A 137 -3.19 9.31 15.44
N VAL A 138 -2.11 8.61 15.19
CA VAL A 138 -0.88 8.70 15.96
C VAL A 138 0.28 9.22 15.12
N PHE A 139 0.57 8.57 13.99
CA PHE A 139 1.74 8.91 13.18
C PHE A 139 1.53 10.18 12.36
N PHE A 140 0.39 10.35 11.73
CA PHE A 140 0.13 11.53 10.91
C PHE A 140 0.17 12.83 11.72
N PRO A 141 -0.53 12.98 12.86
CA PRO A 141 -0.41 14.17 13.69
C PRO A 141 1.02 14.43 14.20
N LEU A 142 1.78 13.36 14.42
CA LEU A 142 3.18 13.49 14.83
C LEU A 142 4.03 14.07 13.69
N LEU A 143 3.88 13.56 12.46
CA LEU A 143 4.56 14.10 11.29
C LEU A 143 4.20 15.56 11.03
N GLU A 144 2.91 15.92 11.11
CA GLU A 144 2.43 17.29 10.95
C GLU A 144 3.06 18.23 11.99
N LYS A 145 3.21 17.78 13.22
CA LYS A 145 3.89 18.55 14.29
C LYS A 145 5.35 18.87 13.93
N TYR A 146 6.02 17.99 13.18
CA TYR A 146 7.39 18.20 12.70
C TYR A 146 7.46 18.87 11.32
N GLY A 147 6.32 19.34 10.77
CA GLY A 147 6.24 20.09 9.52
C GLY A 147 6.07 19.27 8.26
N TYR A 148 5.91 17.95 8.39
CA TYR A 148 5.64 17.04 7.24
C TYR A 148 4.14 16.93 7.00
N ASN A 149 3.58 17.86 6.22
CA ASN A 149 2.12 17.90 5.99
C ASN A 149 1.66 17.18 4.73
N ALA A 150 2.51 17.02 3.72
CA ALA A 150 2.14 16.40 2.46
C ALA A 150 2.02 14.87 2.55
N PRO A 151 3.00 14.12 3.10
CA PRO A 151 2.93 12.67 3.19
C PRO A 151 1.66 12.16 3.90
N PRO A 152 1.27 12.69 5.08
CA PRO A 152 0.02 12.30 5.74
C PRO A 152 -1.22 12.47 4.86
N LYS A 153 -1.34 13.60 4.15
CA LYS A 153 -2.51 13.85 3.30
C LYS A 153 -2.61 12.87 2.12
N VAL A 154 -1.48 12.62 1.45
CA VAL A 154 -1.44 11.70 0.31
C VAL A 154 -1.72 10.27 0.77
N MET A 155 -1.11 9.84 1.88
CA MET A 155 -1.33 8.49 2.41
C MET A 155 -2.75 8.31 2.91
N TRP A 156 -3.36 9.32 3.54
CA TRP A 156 -4.76 9.25 4.00
C TRP A 156 -5.72 9.02 2.83
N ALA A 157 -5.58 9.80 1.75
CA ALA A 157 -6.43 9.63 0.57
C ALA A 157 -6.28 8.22 -0.05
N LYS A 158 -5.07 7.68 -0.04
CA LYS A 158 -4.81 6.30 -0.50
C LYS A 158 -5.35 5.25 0.48
N ASP A 159 -5.32 5.48 1.78
CA ASP A 159 -5.94 4.61 2.77
C ASP A 159 -7.45 4.45 2.52
N ASP A 160 -8.15 5.54 2.19
CA ASP A 160 -9.58 5.52 1.87
C ASP A 160 -9.85 4.75 0.57
N GLU A 161 -9.05 4.96 -0.48
CA GLU A 161 -9.13 4.19 -1.73
C GLU A 161 -8.94 2.68 -1.47
N ILE A 162 -7.96 2.30 -0.66
CA ILE A 162 -7.69 0.91 -0.30
C ILE A 162 -8.85 0.30 0.49
N ARG A 163 -9.48 1.05 1.39
CA ARG A 163 -10.71 0.64 2.10
C ARG A 163 -11.84 0.31 1.11
N ASP A 164 -12.07 1.18 0.14
CA ASP A 164 -13.10 1.00 -0.87
C ASP A 164 -12.83 -0.24 -1.74
N LEU A 165 -11.58 -0.43 -2.19
CA LEU A 165 -11.16 -1.61 -2.94
C LEU A 165 -11.34 -2.90 -2.12
N PHE A 166 -10.98 -2.88 -0.83
CA PHE A 166 -11.18 -4.02 0.06
C PHE A 166 -12.66 -4.38 0.20
N GLN A 167 -13.53 -3.39 0.40
CA GLN A 167 -14.97 -3.62 0.50
C GLN A 167 -15.55 -4.15 -0.82
N ALA A 168 -15.08 -3.66 -1.96
CA ALA A 168 -15.47 -4.17 -3.27
C ALA A 168 -15.06 -5.64 -3.45
N ALA A 169 -13.82 -6.00 -3.09
CA ALA A 169 -13.32 -7.37 -3.15
C ALA A 169 -14.08 -8.32 -2.20
N LEU A 170 -14.35 -7.87 -0.97
CA LEU A 170 -15.11 -8.65 0.02
C LEU A 170 -16.53 -8.99 -0.47
N LYS A 171 -17.21 -8.03 -1.10
CA LYS A 171 -18.54 -8.27 -1.71
C LYS A 171 -18.49 -9.37 -2.78
N GLN A 172 -17.44 -9.44 -3.58
CA GLN A 172 -17.31 -10.49 -4.60
C GLN A 172 -17.11 -11.88 -3.98
N VAL A 173 -16.36 -11.96 -2.87
CA VAL A 173 -16.18 -13.23 -2.14
C VAL A 173 -17.51 -13.75 -1.58
N ASP A 174 -18.40 -12.86 -1.13
CA ASP A 174 -19.73 -13.27 -0.66
C ASP A 174 -20.59 -13.88 -1.77
N LEU A 175 -20.37 -13.48 -3.02
CA LEU A 175 -21.10 -14.00 -4.18
C LEU A 175 -20.59 -15.37 -4.68
N LEU A 176 -19.46 -15.89 -4.18
CA LEU A 176 -18.89 -17.18 -4.61
C LEU A 176 -19.75 -18.40 -4.29
N ARG A 177 -20.73 -18.25 -3.40
CA ARG A 177 -21.71 -19.32 -3.09
C ARG A 177 -22.90 -19.37 -4.04
N SER A 178 -23.03 -18.40 -4.93
CA SER A 178 -24.12 -18.34 -5.91
C SER A 178 -23.86 -19.24 -7.13
N LYS A 179 -24.81 -19.27 -8.07
CA LYS A 179 -24.64 -19.89 -9.39
C LYS A 179 -23.58 -19.12 -10.20
N ASP A 180 -23.06 -19.74 -11.24
CA ASP A 180 -22.04 -19.16 -12.14
C ASP A 180 -20.69 -18.94 -11.42
N PHE A 181 -20.28 -19.97 -10.68
CA PHE A 181 -19.08 -19.94 -9.84
C PHE A 181 -17.83 -19.48 -10.60
N THR A 182 -17.59 -20.03 -11.80
CA THR A 182 -16.38 -19.73 -12.58
C THR A 182 -16.29 -18.24 -12.94
N GLU A 183 -17.39 -17.62 -13.35
CA GLU A 183 -17.44 -16.18 -13.63
C GLU A 183 -17.27 -15.34 -12.35
N ARG A 184 -17.95 -15.77 -11.27
CA ARG A 184 -17.83 -15.11 -9.96
C ARG A 184 -16.41 -15.18 -9.38
N LEU A 185 -15.74 -16.33 -9.55
CA LEU A 185 -14.37 -16.51 -9.11
C LEU A 185 -13.41 -15.57 -9.85
N ALA A 186 -13.55 -15.47 -11.19
CA ALA A 186 -12.75 -14.55 -11.99
C ALA A 186 -12.95 -13.09 -11.55
N THR A 187 -14.20 -12.69 -11.31
CA THR A 187 -14.54 -11.34 -10.84
C THR A 187 -13.97 -11.08 -9.44
N ALA A 188 -14.10 -12.02 -8.52
CA ALA A 188 -13.56 -11.91 -7.15
C ALA A 188 -12.03 -11.79 -7.15
N LYS A 189 -11.37 -12.57 -8.01
CA LYS A 189 -9.91 -12.54 -8.16
C LYS A 189 -9.43 -11.21 -8.72
N LEU A 190 -10.13 -10.66 -9.73
CA LEU A 190 -9.80 -9.36 -10.29
C LEU A 190 -9.95 -8.24 -9.25
N ALA A 191 -11.08 -8.20 -8.54
CA ALA A 191 -11.29 -7.22 -7.49
C ALA A 191 -10.27 -7.32 -6.34
N PHE A 192 -9.81 -8.55 -6.03
CA PHE A 192 -8.72 -8.73 -5.08
C PHE A 192 -7.39 -8.25 -5.62
N ALA A 193 -7.09 -8.46 -6.90
CA ALA A 193 -5.85 -8.01 -7.51
C ALA A 193 -5.71 -6.47 -7.48
N ASP A 194 -6.80 -5.74 -7.72
CA ASP A 194 -6.83 -4.28 -7.62
C ASP A 194 -6.53 -3.81 -6.19
N PHE A 195 -7.18 -4.43 -5.18
CA PHE A 195 -6.89 -4.17 -3.77
C PHE A 195 -5.44 -4.54 -3.41
N GLU A 196 -4.98 -5.74 -3.78
CA GLU A 196 -3.64 -6.24 -3.47
C GLU A 196 -2.56 -5.29 -3.97
N TYR A 197 -2.74 -4.77 -5.18
CA TYR A 197 -1.80 -3.85 -5.80
C TYR A 197 -1.64 -2.58 -4.95
N GLU A 198 -2.72 -1.86 -4.69
CA GLU A 198 -2.68 -0.60 -3.93
C GLU A 198 -2.25 -0.83 -2.47
N PHE A 199 -2.67 -1.93 -1.87
CA PHE A 199 -2.29 -2.27 -0.50
C PHE A 199 -0.80 -2.58 -0.35
N LYS A 200 -0.19 -3.31 -1.30
CA LYS A 200 1.25 -3.55 -1.31
C LYS A 200 2.06 -2.28 -1.54
N GLU A 201 1.59 -1.40 -2.41
CA GLU A 201 2.20 -0.09 -2.62
C GLU A 201 2.15 0.77 -1.34
N MET A 202 1.05 0.69 -0.59
CA MET A 202 0.95 1.37 0.71
C MET A 202 1.92 0.78 1.74
N ILE A 203 2.00 -0.53 1.87
CA ILE A 203 2.97 -1.19 2.75
C ILE A 203 4.41 -0.75 2.41
N PHE A 204 4.73 -0.65 1.12
CA PHE A 204 6.04 -0.16 0.69
C PHE A 204 6.28 1.29 1.15
N LYS A 205 5.33 2.19 0.95
CA LYS A 205 5.43 3.61 1.37
C LYS A 205 5.56 3.75 2.89
N GLU A 206 4.84 2.94 3.64
CA GLU A 206 4.94 2.90 5.10
C GLU A 206 6.35 2.53 5.55
N GLU A 207 6.93 1.49 4.97
CA GLU A 207 8.26 1.00 5.35
C GLU A 207 9.39 1.88 4.81
N ALA A 208 9.27 2.37 3.58
CA ALA A 208 10.31 3.13 2.92
C ALA A 208 10.31 4.62 3.27
N ILE A 209 9.14 5.21 3.53
CA ILE A 209 8.98 6.66 3.72
C ILE A 209 8.54 6.97 5.15
N LEU A 210 7.33 6.52 5.55
CA LEU A 210 6.71 6.90 6.81
C LEU A 210 7.58 6.55 8.02
N ILE A 211 8.05 5.31 8.10
CA ILE A 211 8.86 4.82 9.23
C ILE A 211 10.19 5.54 9.33
N ASN A 212 10.83 5.82 8.19
CA ASN A 212 12.11 6.52 8.18
C ASN A 212 11.97 7.98 8.64
N ILE A 213 10.94 8.69 8.19
CA ILE A 213 10.66 10.06 8.66
C ILE A 213 10.36 10.05 10.16
N LEU A 214 9.57 9.09 10.65
CA LEU A 214 9.29 8.97 12.09
C LEU A 214 10.54 8.70 12.90
N ALA A 215 11.40 7.79 12.46
CA ALA A 215 12.64 7.44 13.16
C ALA A 215 13.60 8.63 13.26
N GLU A 216 13.76 9.41 12.19
CA GLU A 216 14.61 10.61 12.20
C GLU A 216 14.01 11.77 12.99
N SER A 217 12.67 11.90 12.99
CA SER A 217 11.98 12.98 13.72
C SER A 217 11.89 12.74 15.23
N LEU A 218 12.02 11.50 15.69
CA LEU A 218 11.89 11.09 17.10
C LEU A 218 13.23 10.79 17.78
N SER A 219 14.33 10.79 17.06
CA SER A 219 15.70 10.68 17.60
C SER A 219 16.27 12.05 17.90
#